data_323327c9012ac119a39f4a928d5b0852
#
_entry.id   323327c9012ac119a39f4a928d5b0852
#
_cell.length_a   1.000
_cell.length_b   1.000
_cell.length_c   1.000
_cell.angle_alpha   90.00
_cell.angle_beta   90.00
_cell.angle_gamma   90.00
#
_symmetry.space_group_name_H-M   'P 1'
#
loop_
_entity.id
_entity.type
_entity.pdbx_description
1 polymer ?
#
loop_
_entity_poly.entity_id
_entity_poly.type
_entity_poly.pdbx_seq_one_letter_code
_entity_poly.pdbx_strand_id
1 'polypeptide(L)'
;MYQEGVLSNERLAGRQERLRGPMAFVNAVSDAGIPVATGTDSGASSWHVPMGWGTHRGLQLFVEAGLTPMQAIVAATRSGAEVLSNGEADYGTLQAGNVADLLVLDADPLVDIKNTIEIDRAMWAGTWLDRAELLPGPST
;
A
#
# COMPACT_ATOMS: atom_id res chain seq x y z
N MET A 1 -14.27 -12.82 -6.32
CA MET A 1 -14.85 -11.64 -7.02
C MET A 1 -15.48 -10.75 -5.95
N TYR A 2 -14.79 -9.67 -5.55
CA TYR A 2 -15.30 -8.72 -4.57
C TYR A 2 -16.37 -7.88 -5.28
N GLN A 3 -17.64 -8.13 -4.99
CA GLN A 3 -18.70 -7.23 -5.44
C GLN A 3 -18.61 -5.97 -4.57
N GLU A 4 -18.11 -4.88 -5.15
CA GLU A 4 -18.37 -3.55 -4.61
C GLU A 4 -19.90 -3.36 -4.60
N GLY A 5 -20.49 -3.53 -3.43
CA GLY A 5 -21.87 -3.13 -3.24
C GLY A 5 -21.97 -1.65 -3.57
N VAL A 6 -22.72 -1.30 -4.61
CA VAL A 6 -22.91 0.10 -5.04
C VAL A 6 -23.46 0.87 -3.85
N LEU A 7 -22.58 1.63 -3.20
CA LEU A 7 -22.99 2.54 -2.13
C LEU A 7 -23.86 3.63 -2.75
N SER A 8 -24.94 4.01 -2.07
CA SER A 8 -25.73 5.16 -2.50
C SER A 8 -24.86 6.43 -2.51
N ASN A 9 -25.18 7.39 -3.38
CA ASN A 9 -24.43 8.66 -3.47
C ASN A 9 -24.32 9.38 -2.11
N GLU A 10 -25.32 9.28 -1.25
CA GLU A 10 -25.30 9.85 0.11
C GLU A 10 -24.26 9.14 1.01
N ARG A 11 -24.15 7.82 0.92
CA ARG A 11 -23.13 7.06 1.67
C ARG A 11 -21.72 7.34 1.18
N LEU A 12 -21.56 7.54 -0.14
CA LEU A 12 -20.27 7.93 -0.72
C LEU A 12 -19.88 9.34 -0.27
N ALA A 13 -20.80 10.32 -0.32
CA ALA A 13 -20.55 11.68 0.14
C ALA A 13 -20.21 11.72 1.64
N GLY A 14 -20.95 10.99 2.47
CA GLY A 14 -20.67 10.90 3.90
C GLY A 14 -19.32 10.20 4.22
N ARG A 15 -18.87 9.28 3.37
CA ARG A 15 -17.55 8.67 3.49
C ARG A 15 -16.44 9.64 3.11
N GLN A 16 -16.61 10.38 2.02
CA GLN A 16 -15.66 11.40 1.59
C GLN A 16 -15.51 12.51 2.64
N GLU A 17 -16.61 12.97 3.22
CA GLU A 17 -16.57 14.01 4.27
C GLU A 17 -15.81 13.53 5.52
N ARG A 18 -16.00 12.27 5.94
CA ARG A 18 -15.26 11.69 7.08
C ARG A 18 -13.76 11.54 6.82
N LEU A 19 -13.34 11.41 5.57
CA LEU A 19 -11.93 11.29 5.19
C LEU A 19 -11.22 12.64 5.04
N ARG A 20 -11.95 13.75 4.91
CA ARG A 20 -11.35 15.09 4.70
C ARG A 20 -10.37 15.49 5.79
N GLY A 21 -10.76 15.37 7.05
CA GLY A 21 -9.90 15.72 8.19
C GLY A 21 -8.63 14.88 8.22
N PRO A 22 -8.74 13.54 8.24
CA PRO A 22 -7.58 12.64 8.17
C PRO A 22 -6.66 12.89 6.95
N MET A 23 -7.23 13.10 5.77
CA MET A 23 -6.44 13.38 4.56
C MET A 23 -5.70 14.71 4.66
N ALA A 24 -6.36 15.79 5.12
CA ALA A 24 -5.72 17.08 5.33
C ALA A 24 -4.59 16.99 6.37
N PHE A 25 -4.78 16.19 7.42
CA PHE A 25 -3.74 15.94 8.43
C PHE A 25 -2.53 15.22 7.84
N VAL A 26 -2.75 14.13 7.07
CA VAL A 26 -1.66 13.39 6.41
C VAL A 26 -0.86 14.29 5.48
N ASN A 27 -1.55 15.13 4.69
CA ASN A 27 -0.89 16.09 3.81
C ASN A 27 -0.03 17.08 4.59
N ALA A 28 -0.59 17.70 5.64
CA ALA A 28 0.12 18.67 6.47
C ALA A 28 1.35 18.07 7.18
N VAL A 29 1.27 16.82 7.65
CA VAL A 29 2.37 16.09 8.26
C VAL A 29 3.48 15.83 7.23
N SER A 30 3.10 15.40 6.01
CA SER A 30 4.03 15.17 4.91
C SER A 30 4.72 16.46 4.47
N ASP A 31 3.97 17.57 4.32
CA ASP A 31 4.50 18.89 3.95
C ASP A 31 5.46 19.45 5.02
N ALA A 32 5.24 19.10 6.29
CA ALA A 32 6.16 19.44 7.40
C ALA A 32 7.42 18.58 7.42
N GLY A 33 7.61 17.64 6.46
CA GLY A 33 8.76 16.74 6.39
C GLY A 33 8.76 15.63 7.44
N ILE A 34 7.63 15.41 8.12
CA ILE A 34 7.50 14.32 9.10
C ILE A 34 7.23 13.01 8.34
N PRO A 35 8.01 11.95 8.59
CA PRO A 35 7.81 10.67 7.93
C PRO A 35 6.41 10.09 8.19
N VAL A 36 5.76 9.62 7.14
CA VAL A 36 4.47 8.92 7.19
C VAL A 36 4.70 7.46 6.82
N ALA A 37 4.06 6.55 7.53
CA ALA A 37 4.06 5.12 7.19
C ALA A 37 2.62 4.64 6.97
N THR A 38 2.45 3.62 6.09
CA THR A 38 1.15 3.00 5.89
C THR A 38 0.81 2.04 7.03
N GLY A 39 -0.48 2.00 7.40
CA GLY A 39 -1.03 0.98 8.28
C GLY A 39 -2.46 0.66 7.83
N THR A 40 -2.72 -0.58 7.43
CA THR A 40 -4.01 -0.97 6.85
C THR A 40 -4.99 -1.48 7.88
N ASP A 41 -4.50 -1.89 9.05
CA ASP A 41 -5.27 -2.61 10.07
C ASP A 41 -6.06 -3.82 9.48
N SER A 42 -5.49 -4.42 8.42
CA SER A 42 -6.07 -5.63 7.80
C SER A 42 -5.89 -6.82 8.73
N GLY A 43 -6.94 -7.61 8.91
CA GLY A 43 -6.86 -8.82 9.72
C GLY A 43 -8.10 -9.10 10.56
N ALA A 44 -7.93 -9.72 11.71
CA ALA A 44 -8.96 -10.38 12.50
C ALA A 44 -10.19 -9.55 12.90
N SER A 45 -10.10 -8.22 12.90
CA SER A 45 -11.21 -7.34 13.25
C SER A 45 -11.80 -6.52 12.09
N SER A 46 -11.16 -6.54 10.93
CA SER A 46 -11.57 -5.74 9.77
C SER A 46 -11.99 -6.59 8.58
N TRP A 47 -13.22 -7.07 8.60
CA TRP A 47 -13.84 -7.83 7.49
C TRP A 47 -13.93 -7.02 6.18
N HIS A 48 -13.62 -5.72 6.22
CA HIS A 48 -13.83 -4.79 5.11
C HIS A 48 -12.55 -4.44 4.35
N VAL A 49 -11.38 -4.84 4.86
CA VAL A 49 -10.09 -4.56 4.22
C VAL A 49 -9.38 -5.89 3.93
N PRO A 50 -9.46 -6.40 2.69
CA PRO A 50 -8.75 -7.62 2.31
C PRO A 50 -7.24 -7.46 2.51
N MET A 51 -6.59 -8.51 3.05
CA MET A 51 -5.14 -8.56 3.18
C MET A 51 -4.49 -8.37 1.80
N GLY A 52 -3.36 -7.67 1.76
CA GLY A 52 -2.65 -7.34 0.53
C GLY A 52 -3.28 -6.15 -0.21
N TRP A 53 -4.54 -6.24 -0.60
CA TRP A 53 -5.23 -5.16 -1.33
C TRP A 53 -5.32 -3.86 -0.53
N GLY A 54 -5.44 -3.95 0.79
CA GLY A 54 -5.50 -2.81 1.70
C GLY A 54 -4.31 -1.86 1.57
N THR A 55 -3.11 -2.39 1.35
CA THR A 55 -1.90 -1.57 1.14
C THR A 55 -2.01 -0.76 -0.14
N HIS A 56 -2.40 -1.37 -1.26
CA HIS A 56 -2.59 -0.67 -2.54
C HIS A 56 -3.66 0.43 -2.43
N ARG A 57 -4.75 0.17 -1.69
CA ARG A 57 -5.76 1.20 -1.44
C ARG A 57 -5.24 2.32 -0.53
N GLY A 58 -4.41 1.99 0.46
CA GLY A 58 -3.73 2.98 1.31
C GLY A 58 -2.84 3.93 0.51
N LEU A 59 -2.07 3.41 -0.45
CA LEU A 59 -1.26 4.21 -1.37
C LEU A 59 -2.12 5.19 -2.19
N GLN A 60 -3.26 4.71 -2.72
CA GLN A 60 -4.20 5.57 -3.45
C GLN A 60 -4.74 6.70 -2.55
N LEU A 61 -5.11 6.37 -1.31
CA LEU A 61 -5.62 7.36 -0.34
C LEU A 61 -4.56 8.41 0.00
N PHE A 62 -3.29 8.05 0.08
CA PHE A 62 -2.21 9.00 0.29
C PHE A 62 -2.05 9.96 -0.90
N VAL A 63 -2.14 9.46 -2.13
CA VAL A 63 -2.11 10.32 -3.31
C VAL A 63 -3.37 11.19 -3.39
N GLU A 64 -4.56 10.65 -3.07
CA GLU A 64 -5.80 11.43 -2.94
C GLU A 64 -5.70 12.52 -1.85
N ALA A 65 -4.89 12.29 -0.80
CA ALA A 65 -4.61 13.26 0.27
C ALA A 65 -3.60 14.37 -0.14
N GLY A 66 -2.93 14.22 -1.29
CA GLY A 66 -2.00 15.21 -1.82
C GLY A 66 -0.52 14.79 -1.84
N LEU A 67 -0.18 13.60 -1.37
CA LEU A 67 1.17 13.07 -1.50
C LEU A 67 1.47 12.72 -2.98
N THR A 68 2.72 12.89 -3.38
CA THR A 68 3.15 12.35 -4.68
C THR A 68 3.15 10.83 -4.66
N PRO A 69 3.02 10.14 -5.82
CA PRO A 69 3.13 8.68 -5.89
C PRO A 69 4.40 8.14 -5.23
N MET A 70 5.54 8.81 -5.42
CA MET A 70 6.80 8.42 -4.79
C MET A 70 6.74 8.53 -3.26
N GLN A 71 6.17 9.61 -2.71
CA GLN A 71 6.00 9.75 -1.26
C GLN A 71 5.09 8.64 -0.69
N ALA A 72 4.02 8.30 -1.40
CA ALA A 72 3.14 7.20 -1.00
C ALA A 72 3.87 5.85 -1.02
N ILE A 73 4.69 5.56 -2.05
CA ILE A 73 5.50 4.34 -2.11
C ILE A 73 6.53 4.31 -0.96
N VAL A 74 7.23 5.41 -0.71
CA VAL A 74 8.17 5.53 0.41
C VAL A 74 7.48 5.27 1.75
N ALA A 75 6.26 5.78 1.94
CA ALA A 75 5.47 5.54 3.14
C ALA A 75 5.12 4.04 3.34
N ALA A 76 4.92 3.29 2.25
CA ALA A 76 4.60 1.86 2.29
C ALA A 76 5.83 0.93 2.30
N THR A 77 7.02 1.46 2.12
CA THR A 77 8.26 0.69 2.03
C THR A 77 9.27 1.16 3.09
N ARG A 78 10.12 2.11 2.76
CA ARG A 78 11.18 2.59 3.65
C ARG A 78 10.66 3.07 5.01
N SER A 79 9.66 3.95 5.04
CA SER A 79 9.16 4.49 6.31
C SER A 79 8.54 3.41 7.18
N GLY A 80 7.82 2.45 6.58
CA GLY A 80 7.30 1.29 7.30
C GLY A 80 8.41 0.42 7.90
N ALA A 81 9.46 0.16 7.13
CA ALA A 81 10.63 -0.59 7.58
C ALA A 81 11.35 0.11 8.74
N GLU A 82 11.60 1.42 8.62
CA GLU A 82 12.24 2.24 9.67
C GLU A 82 11.45 2.23 10.98
N VAL A 83 10.10 2.31 10.92
CA VAL A 83 9.24 2.24 12.10
C VAL A 83 9.33 0.87 12.78
N LEU A 84 9.28 -0.22 12.00
CA LEU A 84 9.29 -1.59 12.54
C LEU A 84 10.66 -1.99 13.11
N SER A 85 11.75 -1.47 12.55
CA SER A 85 13.12 -1.80 12.97
C SER A 85 13.76 -0.75 13.89
N ASN A 86 13.00 0.23 14.34
CA ASN A 86 13.51 1.34 15.15
C ASN A 86 14.66 2.12 14.45
N GLY A 87 14.57 2.22 13.12
CA GLY A 87 15.55 2.95 12.29
C GLY A 87 16.73 2.11 11.76
N GLU A 88 16.83 0.84 12.12
CA GLU A 88 17.92 -0.07 11.72
C GLU A 88 17.46 -1.11 10.67
N ALA A 89 16.66 -0.69 9.68
CA ALA A 89 16.14 -1.59 8.66
C ALA A 89 17.21 -1.94 7.61
N ASP A 90 17.35 -3.23 7.32
CA ASP A 90 18.09 -3.76 6.17
C ASP A 90 17.15 -4.18 5.01
N TYR A 91 15.93 -3.66 5.00
CA TYR A 91 14.88 -3.89 3.99
C TYR A 91 14.08 -2.59 3.75
N GLY A 92 13.14 -2.62 2.81
CA GLY A 92 12.27 -1.47 2.48
C GLY A 92 12.89 -0.48 1.49
N THR A 93 14.15 -0.72 1.05
CA THR A 93 14.81 0.07 0.00
C THR A 93 15.59 -0.83 -0.96
N LEU A 94 15.77 -0.38 -2.20
CA LEU A 94 16.59 -1.06 -3.20
C LEU A 94 18.06 -0.61 -3.08
N GLN A 95 18.73 -1.05 -2.02
CA GLN A 95 20.15 -0.77 -1.76
C GLN A 95 20.96 -2.06 -1.74
N ALA A 96 22.20 -1.99 -2.24
CA ALA A 96 23.12 -3.12 -2.15
C ALA A 96 23.38 -3.48 -0.68
N GLY A 97 23.23 -4.76 -0.34
CA GLY A 97 23.35 -5.28 1.03
C GLY A 97 22.03 -5.44 1.77
N ASN A 98 20.95 -4.83 1.30
CA ASN A 98 19.62 -5.02 1.89
C ASN A 98 18.98 -6.34 1.43
N VAL A 99 18.06 -6.83 2.26
CA VAL A 99 17.19 -7.97 1.92
C VAL A 99 16.40 -7.63 0.66
N ALA A 100 16.44 -8.53 -0.32
CA ALA A 100 15.77 -8.34 -1.60
C ALA A 100 14.31 -8.79 -1.53
N ASP A 101 13.47 -7.93 -0.95
CA ASP A 101 12.02 -8.01 -0.97
C ASP A 101 11.50 -6.95 -1.93
N LEU A 102 11.03 -7.37 -3.11
CA LEU A 102 10.64 -6.42 -4.16
C LEU A 102 9.49 -6.93 -5.03
N LEU A 103 8.80 -5.99 -5.65
CA LEU A 103 7.80 -6.24 -6.69
C LEU A 103 8.31 -5.69 -8.02
N VAL A 104 8.13 -6.45 -9.09
CA VAL A 104 8.25 -5.98 -10.48
C VAL A 104 6.84 -5.72 -10.99
N LEU A 105 6.61 -4.55 -11.54
CA LEU A 105 5.30 -4.09 -11.99
C LEU A 105 5.28 -4.00 -13.51
N ASP A 106 4.13 -4.32 -14.12
CA ASP A 106 3.90 -4.19 -15.57
C ASP A 106 3.68 -2.75 -16.01
N ALA A 107 3.35 -1.84 -15.08
CA ALA A 107 3.08 -0.44 -15.37
C ALA A 107 3.71 0.49 -14.31
N ASP A 108 4.04 1.72 -14.72
CA ASP A 108 4.73 2.70 -13.88
C ASP A 108 3.80 3.26 -12.79
N PRO A 109 4.07 2.99 -11.50
CA PRO A 109 3.28 3.50 -10.37
C PRO A 109 3.48 4.99 -10.12
N LEU A 110 4.49 5.62 -10.71
CA LEU A 110 4.70 7.07 -10.61
C LEU A 110 3.79 7.84 -11.56
N VAL A 111 3.32 7.20 -12.62
CA VAL A 111 2.33 7.76 -13.55
C VAL A 111 0.91 7.63 -12.97
N ASP A 112 0.57 6.45 -12.45
CA ASP A 112 -0.66 6.20 -11.71
C ASP A 112 -0.38 5.22 -10.57
N ILE A 113 -0.62 5.65 -9.35
CA ILE A 113 -0.40 4.83 -8.15
C ILE A 113 -1.22 3.54 -8.16
N LYS A 114 -2.31 3.47 -8.92
CA LYS A 114 -3.09 2.25 -9.10
C LYS A 114 -2.31 1.13 -9.77
N ASN A 115 -1.28 1.48 -10.54
CA ASN A 115 -0.41 0.51 -11.21
C ASN A 115 0.39 -0.37 -10.23
N THR A 116 0.39 -0.07 -8.95
CA THR A 116 0.98 -0.94 -7.91
C THR A 116 0.32 -2.32 -7.81
N ILE A 117 -0.89 -2.51 -8.34
CA ILE A 117 -1.55 -3.82 -8.40
C ILE A 117 -1.17 -4.65 -9.63
N GLU A 118 -0.57 -4.02 -10.64
CA GLU A 118 -0.13 -4.68 -11.88
C GLU A 118 1.22 -5.39 -11.64
N ILE A 119 1.19 -6.47 -10.83
CA ILE A 119 2.38 -7.19 -10.40
C ILE A 119 2.72 -8.27 -11.42
N ASP A 120 3.86 -8.14 -12.11
CA ASP A 120 4.47 -9.19 -12.93
C ASP A 120 5.09 -10.26 -12.03
N ARG A 121 6.03 -9.88 -11.17
CA ARG A 121 6.74 -10.80 -10.28
C ARG A 121 6.94 -10.22 -8.89
N ALA A 122 7.10 -11.11 -7.92
CA ALA A 122 7.48 -10.76 -6.56
C ALA A 122 8.71 -11.56 -6.12
N MET A 123 9.58 -10.93 -5.35
CA MET A 123 10.74 -11.56 -4.72
C MET A 123 10.65 -11.40 -3.21
N TRP A 124 10.96 -12.46 -2.49
CA TRP A 124 11.06 -12.48 -1.04
C TRP A 124 12.39 -13.09 -0.61
N ALA A 125 13.13 -12.37 0.22
CA ALA A 125 14.45 -12.76 0.70
C ALA A 125 15.39 -13.23 -0.44
N GLY A 126 15.36 -12.51 -1.58
CA GLY A 126 16.19 -12.83 -2.75
C GLY A 126 15.68 -13.98 -3.63
N THR A 127 14.55 -14.59 -3.30
CA THR A 127 13.96 -15.71 -4.05
C THR A 127 12.70 -15.27 -4.78
N TRP A 128 12.61 -15.54 -6.09
CA TRP A 128 11.40 -15.30 -6.87
C TRP A 128 10.26 -16.21 -6.39
N LEU A 129 9.11 -15.61 -6.14
CA LEU A 129 7.90 -16.35 -5.76
C LEU A 129 7.19 -16.87 -7.00
N ASP A 130 6.78 -18.14 -6.98
CA ASP A 130 5.89 -18.70 -7.99
C ASP A 130 4.43 -18.38 -7.60
N ARG A 131 3.75 -17.55 -8.39
CA ARG A 131 2.35 -17.21 -8.15
C ARG A 131 1.42 -18.41 -8.21
N ALA A 132 1.77 -19.42 -9.00
CA ALA A 132 0.97 -20.65 -9.10
C ALA A 132 0.97 -21.45 -7.78
N GLU A 133 2.07 -21.39 -7.04
CA GLU A 133 2.19 -22.05 -5.73
C GLU A 133 1.48 -21.26 -4.61
N LEU A 134 1.33 -19.93 -4.78
CA LEU A 134 0.69 -19.06 -3.79
C LEU A 134 -0.84 -19.03 -3.90
N LEU A 135 -1.38 -19.37 -5.07
CA LEU A 135 -2.82 -19.41 -5.27
C LEU A 135 -3.37 -20.76 -4.79
N PRO A 136 -4.47 -20.77 -4.01
CA PRO A 136 -5.14 -22.03 -3.72
C PRO A 136 -5.52 -22.68 -5.05
N GLY A 137 -5.12 -23.94 -5.22
CA GLY A 137 -5.53 -24.75 -6.36
C GLY A 137 -7.06 -24.76 -6.49
N PRO A 138 -7.62 -25.12 -7.66
CA PRO A 138 -9.07 -25.21 -7.84
C PRO A 138 -9.64 -26.12 -6.75
N SER A 139 -10.60 -25.62 -6.01
CA SER A 139 -11.34 -26.40 -5.01
C SER A 139 -11.97 -27.60 -5.74
N THR A 140 -11.47 -28.80 -5.46
CA THR A 140 -12.04 -30.07 -5.92
C THR A 140 -13.39 -30.34 -5.25
#